data_bdb7e4451e933d167998601f9fe0c906
#
_entry.id   bdb7e4451e933d167998601f9fe0c906
#
_cell.length_a   1.000
_cell.length_b   1.000
_cell.length_c   1.000
_cell.angle_alpha   90.00
_cell.angle_beta   90.00
_cell.angle_gamma   90.00
#
_symmetry.space_group_name_H-M   'P 1'
#
loop_
_entity.id
_entity.type
_entity.pdbx_description
1 polymer ?
#
loop_
_entity_poly.entity_id
_entity_poly.type
_entity_poly.pdbx_seq_one_letter_code
_entity_poly.pdbx_strand_id
1 'polypeptide(L)'
;MNQKKCPSCGNSIKPDARFCPQCGAVITELSNNQPDHTSNQTITSPVRYLVIGSFIVIIANLIVLLVQFITLEEHNVIARQPVVTEPVDYSNKEIQMTGIDFRIEDGDVIFSLDDVIQHRIVFIDYQGPTSPIPVMAYISSNGKLVTAISINEPCNETKFKIVGNDIKAETCRAIWDMNSMEAHICCGNNYPDPIPSKVEGDEVRIPETTILAWNRRL
;
A
#
# COMPACT_ATOMS: atom_id res chain seq x y z
N MET A 1 -64.28 56.91 27.21
CA MET A 1 -64.26 55.46 27.61
C MET A 1 -64.13 54.65 26.36
N ASN A 2 -62.98 54.08 26.14
CA ASN A 2 -62.75 53.23 24.96
C ASN A 2 -63.46 51.86 25.14
N GLN A 3 -64.56 51.64 24.45
CA GLN A 3 -65.23 50.35 24.40
C GLN A 3 -64.53 49.47 23.32
N LYS A 4 -64.05 48.31 23.74
CA LYS A 4 -63.48 47.30 22.85
C LYS A 4 -64.61 46.57 22.13
N LYS A 5 -64.47 46.31 20.81
CA LYS A 5 -65.50 45.56 20.04
C LYS A 5 -65.05 44.18 19.80
N CYS A 6 -65.92 43.18 19.82
CA CYS A 6 -65.64 41.78 19.50
C CYS A 6 -65.30 41.69 18.02
N PRO A 7 -64.16 41.05 17.68
CA PRO A 7 -63.71 40.92 16.28
C PRO A 7 -64.58 39.98 15.47
N SER A 8 -65.36 39.05 16.09
CA SER A 8 -66.20 38.10 15.41
C SER A 8 -67.65 38.55 15.18
N CYS A 9 -68.25 39.38 16.06
CA CYS A 9 -69.64 39.83 15.94
C CYS A 9 -69.85 41.33 16.04
N GLY A 10 -68.78 42.08 16.25
CA GLY A 10 -68.85 43.60 16.33
C GLY A 10 -69.47 44.17 17.61
N ASN A 11 -70.02 43.38 18.52
CA ASN A 11 -70.64 43.89 19.75
C ASN A 11 -69.62 44.43 20.74
N SER A 12 -70.01 45.41 21.51
CA SER A 12 -69.19 46.04 22.55
C SER A 12 -68.96 45.07 23.70
N ILE A 13 -67.72 44.91 24.07
CA ILE A 13 -67.25 44.03 25.15
C ILE A 13 -66.47 44.85 26.19
N LYS A 14 -66.44 44.34 27.40
CA LYS A 14 -65.60 44.91 28.45
C LYS A 14 -64.11 44.79 28.08
N PRO A 15 -63.28 45.74 28.44
CA PRO A 15 -61.88 45.78 28.07
C PRO A 15 -61.07 44.53 28.50
N ASP A 16 -61.49 43.85 29.55
CA ASP A 16 -60.87 42.72 30.23
C ASP A 16 -61.58 41.38 29.93
N ALA A 17 -62.62 41.41 29.04
CA ALA A 17 -63.38 40.21 28.72
C ALA A 17 -62.52 39.21 27.92
N ARG A 18 -62.39 37.96 28.41
CA ARG A 18 -61.72 36.82 27.70
C ARG A 18 -62.62 36.15 26.69
N PHE A 19 -63.96 36.34 26.79
CA PHE A 19 -64.98 35.79 25.89
C PHE A 19 -66.00 36.82 25.56
N CYS A 20 -66.54 36.79 24.35
CA CYS A 20 -67.67 37.62 23.98
C CYS A 20 -68.97 36.98 24.53
N PRO A 21 -69.76 37.71 25.37
CA PRO A 21 -70.99 37.18 25.96
C PRO A 21 -72.07 36.92 24.91
N GLN A 22 -71.99 37.56 23.74
CA GLN A 22 -72.97 37.45 22.69
C GLN A 22 -72.77 36.32 21.69
N CYS A 23 -71.52 35.97 21.35
CA CYS A 23 -71.21 34.98 20.36
C CYS A 23 -70.26 33.87 20.84
N GLY A 24 -69.80 33.92 22.09
CA GLY A 24 -68.89 32.92 22.68
C GLY A 24 -67.44 32.95 22.14
N ALA A 25 -67.13 33.89 21.26
CA ALA A 25 -65.75 33.92 20.69
C ALA A 25 -64.71 34.29 21.76
N VAL A 26 -63.60 33.54 21.77
CA VAL A 26 -62.48 33.87 22.65
C VAL A 26 -61.76 35.11 22.16
N ILE A 27 -61.56 36.05 23.06
CA ILE A 27 -60.86 37.31 22.79
C ILE A 27 -59.44 37.15 23.29
N THR A 28 -58.60 36.61 22.41
CA THR A 28 -57.17 36.62 22.62
C THR A 28 -56.63 38.00 22.34
N GLU A 29 -56.03 38.64 23.34
CA GLU A 29 -55.21 39.81 23.08
C GLU A 29 -54.07 39.38 22.18
N LEU A 30 -54.02 39.88 20.94
CA LEU A 30 -52.83 39.85 20.11
C LEU A 30 -51.80 40.75 20.82
N SER A 31 -51.00 40.12 21.68
CA SER A 31 -49.75 40.72 22.11
C SER A 31 -48.96 40.99 20.85
N ASN A 32 -48.81 42.23 20.49
CA ASN A 32 -47.87 42.74 19.51
C ASN A 32 -46.46 42.50 20.04
N ASN A 33 -45.98 41.25 19.94
CA ASN A 33 -44.57 40.92 19.94
C ASN A 33 -44.35 40.06 18.70
N GLN A 34 -44.29 40.74 17.59
CA GLN A 34 -43.67 40.22 16.37
C GLN A 34 -42.16 40.27 16.60
N PRO A 35 -41.47 39.18 16.67
CA PRO A 35 -40.07 39.19 16.33
C PRO A 35 -40.00 39.05 14.80
N ASP A 36 -39.90 40.21 14.14
CA ASP A 36 -39.15 40.24 12.89
C ASP A 36 -37.82 39.52 13.16
N HIS A 37 -37.58 38.47 12.43
CA HIS A 37 -36.24 38.06 11.99
C HIS A 37 -36.32 36.77 11.21
N THR A 38 -36.67 36.87 9.94
CA THR A 38 -36.07 36.02 8.95
C THR A 38 -34.70 36.62 8.59
N SER A 39 -33.76 36.57 9.50
CA SER A 39 -32.36 36.62 9.13
C SER A 39 -31.90 35.16 9.05
N ASN A 40 -31.82 34.61 7.83
CA ASN A 40 -30.94 33.51 7.48
C ASN A 40 -29.50 33.96 7.75
N GLN A 41 -29.14 34.13 9.00
CA GLN A 41 -27.74 34.03 9.41
C GLN A 41 -27.38 32.55 9.43
N THR A 42 -26.79 32.10 8.34
CA THR A 42 -25.93 30.94 8.33
C THR A 42 -24.87 31.17 9.40
N ILE A 43 -25.16 30.73 10.62
CA ILE A 43 -24.16 30.67 11.69
C ILE A 43 -23.15 29.65 11.21
N THR A 44 -22.15 30.11 10.46
CA THR A 44 -20.91 29.40 10.24
C THR A 44 -20.16 29.37 11.56
N SER A 45 -20.64 28.55 12.50
CA SER A 45 -19.96 28.42 13.78
C SER A 45 -18.55 27.90 13.51
N PRO A 46 -17.50 28.55 14.07
CA PRO A 46 -16.12 28.09 13.91
C PRO A 46 -15.94 26.60 14.32
N VAL A 47 -16.84 26.10 15.15
CA VAL A 47 -16.92 24.68 15.54
C VAL A 47 -17.18 23.74 14.35
N ARG A 48 -17.97 24.16 13.34
CA ARG A 48 -18.19 23.32 12.13
C ARG A 48 -16.92 23.14 11.32
N TYR A 49 -16.13 24.21 11.16
CA TYR A 49 -14.85 24.14 10.44
C TYR A 49 -13.80 23.32 11.22
N LEU A 50 -13.80 23.42 12.55
CA LEU A 50 -12.96 22.59 13.41
C LEU A 50 -13.32 21.10 13.33
N VAL A 51 -14.61 20.78 13.32
CA VAL A 51 -15.07 19.38 13.19
C VAL A 51 -14.75 18.84 11.79
N ILE A 52 -15.01 19.61 10.72
CA ILE A 52 -14.68 19.20 9.35
C ILE A 52 -13.16 19.05 9.18
N GLY A 53 -12.37 19.98 9.72
CA GLY A 53 -10.91 19.92 9.68
C GLY A 53 -10.37 18.67 10.40
N SER A 54 -10.91 18.32 11.58
CA SER A 54 -10.48 17.10 12.30
C SER A 54 -10.85 15.82 11.55
N PHE A 55 -12.00 15.75 10.88
CA PHE A 55 -12.39 14.62 10.04
C PHE A 55 -11.45 14.45 8.84
N ILE A 56 -11.06 15.54 8.18
CA ILE A 56 -10.11 15.49 7.06
C ILE A 56 -8.75 14.98 7.52
N VAL A 57 -8.26 15.43 8.67
CA VAL A 57 -6.98 14.96 9.24
C VAL A 57 -7.06 13.47 9.61
N ILE A 58 -8.16 13.02 10.20
CA ILE A 58 -8.36 11.60 10.55
C ILE A 58 -8.40 10.74 9.28
N ILE A 59 -9.11 11.15 8.25
CA ILE A 59 -9.19 10.44 6.97
C ILE A 59 -7.82 10.39 6.29
N ALA A 60 -7.09 11.51 6.28
CA ALA A 60 -5.73 11.54 5.73
C ALA A 60 -4.78 10.59 6.47
N ASN A 61 -4.82 10.56 7.80
CA ASN A 61 -4.04 9.60 8.59
C ASN A 61 -4.45 8.15 8.35
N LEU A 62 -5.75 7.87 8.21
CA LEU A 62 -6.25 6.54 7.86
C LEU A 62 -5.78 6.09 6.47
N ILE A 63 -5.77 6.99 5.50
CA ILE A 63 -5.25 6.72 4.15
C ILE A 63 -3.75 6.45 4.20
N VAL A 64 -2.97 7.23 4.94
CA VAL A 64 -1.53 7.00 5.13
C VAL A 64 -1.27 5.66 5.80
N LEU A 65 -2.01 5.32 6.86
CA LEU A 65 -1.92 4.01 7.51
C LEU A 65 -2.32 2.87 6.57
N LEU A 66 -3.38 3.06 5.77
CA LEU A 66 -3.82 2.07 4.79
C LEU A 66 -2.77 1.85 3.70
N VAL A 67 -2.16 2.93 3.20
CA VAL A 67 -1.05 2.84 2.22
C VAL A 67 0.16 2.13 2.83
N GLN A 68 0.50 2.39 4.09
CA GLN A 68 1.59 1.69 4.79
C GLN A 68 1.28 0.20 5.03
N PHE A 69 0.00 -0.18 5.22
CA PHE A 69 -0.42 -1.58 5.34
C PHE A 69 -0.44 -2.33 4.00
N ILE A 70 -0.63 -1.63 2.90
CA ILE A 70 -0.70 -2.22 1.54
C ILE A 70 0.70 -2.36 0.92
N THR A 71 1.67 -1.56 1.34
CA THR A 71 3.06 -1.78 0.96
C THR A 71 3.59 -2.97 1.75
N LEU A 72 3.49 -4.18 1.18
CA LEU A 72 4.30 -5.32 1.58
C LEU A 72 5.75 -4.80 1.71
N GLU A 73 6.34 -4.92 2.90
CA GLU A 73 7.70 -4.43 3.13
C GLU A 73 8.64 -5.18 2.18
N GLU A 74 9.03 -4.50 1.12
CA GLU A 74 10.01 -5.03 0.18
C GLU A 74 11.34 -5.24 0.91
N HIS A 75 12.01 -6.36 0.65
CA HIS A 75 13.31 -6.64 1.27
C HIS A 75 14.30 -5.50 0.97
N ASN A 76 15.05 -5.04 1.99
CA ASN A 76 15.90 -3.84 1.91
C ASN A 76 16.89 -3.83 0.72
N VAL A 77 17.44 -4.99 0.33
CA VAL A 77 18.31 -5.11 -0.84
C VAL A 77 17.49 -5.01 -2.12
N ILE A 78 16.36 -5.71 -2.19
CA ILE A 78 15.45 -5.70 -3.35
C ILE A 78 14.88 -4.30 -3.60
N ALA A 79 14.54 -3.57 -2.54
CA ALA A 79 14.05 -2.20 -2.65
C ALA A 79 15.00 -1.26 -3.42
N ARG A 80 16.31 -1.51 -3.34
CA ARG A 80 17.37 -0.72 -3.99
C ARG A 80 17.80 -1.25 -5.35
N GLN A 81 17.29 -2.39 -5.78
CA GLN A 81 17.62 -2.98 -7.08
C GLN A 81 17.03 -2.16 -8.24
N PRO A 82 17.69 -2.13 -9.40
CA PRO A 82 17.24 -1.36 -10.54
C PRO A 82 15.92 -1.91 -11.12
N VAL A 83 15.02 -1.00 -11.52
CA VAL A 83 13.85 -1.34 -12.33
C VAL A 83 14.32 -1.43 -13.78
N VAL A 84 14.12 -2.57 -14.42
CA VAL A 84 14.63 -2.87 -15.77
C VAL A 84 13.52 -3.19 -16.77
N THR A 85 12.30 -3.42 -16.28
CA THR A 85 11.12 -3.66 -17.12
C THR A 85 9.88 -3.01 -16.51
N GLU A 86 8.81 -2.91 -17.27
CA GLU A 86 7.48 -2.68 -16.72
C GLU A 86 7.11 -3.82 -15.74
N PRO A 87 6.16 -3.58 -14.80
CA PRO A 87 5.67 -4.63 -13.91
C PRO A 87 5.22 -5.87 -14.69
N VAL A 88 5.56 -7.05 -14.17
CA VAL A 88 5.30 -8.33 -14.81
C VAL A 88 4.18 -9.08 -14.10
N ASP A 89 3.16 -9.48 -14.85
CA ASP A 89 2.11 -10.35 -14.34
C ASP A 89 2.55 -11.82 -14.43
N TYR A 90 2.77 -12.43 -13.27
CA TYR A 90 3.12 -13.84 -13.10
C TYR A 90 1.92 -14.72 -12.71
N SER A 91 0.71 -14.17 -12.63
CA SER A 91 -0.48 -14.94 -12.27
C SER A 91 -0.62 -16.20 -13.12
N ASN A 92 -0.78 -17.34 -12.46
CA ASN A 92 -0.90 -18.66 -13.10
C ASN A 92 0.30 -19.08 -13.97
N LYS A 93 1.49 -18.49 -13.77
CA LYS A 93 2.71 -18.90 -14.46
C LYS A 93 3.59 -19.72 -13.53
N GLU A 94 4.27 -20.70 -14.12
CA GLU A 94 5.37 -21.43 -13.52
C GLU A 94 6.56 -21.36 -14.48
N ILE A 95 7.69 -20.80 -14.02
CA ILE A 95 8.86 -20.54 -14.86
C ILE A 95 10.06 -21.19 -14.19
N GLN A 96 10.68 -22.12 -14.89
CA GLN A 96 11.86 -22.81 -14.42
C GLN A 96 13.12 -21.95 -14.63
N MET A 97 14.07 -22.13 -13.73
CA MET A 97 15.38 -21.47 -13.79
C MET A 97 16.20 -21.97 -14.98
N THR A 98 16.79 -21.05 -15.73
CA THR A 98 17.65 -21.34 -16.88
C THR A 98 19.09 -21.00 -16.55
N GLY A 99 20.03 -21.91 -16.84
CA GLY A 99 21.47 -21.63 -16.74
C GLY A 99 21.91 -20.67 -17.85
N ILE A 100 22.72 -19.68 -17.51
CA ILE A 100 23.29 -18.73 -18.46
C ILE A 100 24.80 -18.62 -18.30
N ASP A 101 25.46 -18.14 -19.36
CA ASP A 101 26.89 -17.83 -19.34
C ASP A 101 27.17 -16.53 -18.59
N PHE A 102 28.37 -16.45 -18.03
CA PHE A 102 28.88 -15.27 -17.38
C PHE A 102 30.38 -15.11 -17.62
N ARG A 103 30.90 -13.93 -17.33
CA ARG A 103 32.34 -13.68 -17.31
C ARG A 103 32.74 -12.91 -16.05
N ILE A 104 34.02 -12.93 -15.73
CA ILE A 104 34.59 -12.12 -14.65
C ILE A 104 35.50 -11.10 -15.32
N GLU A 105 35.24 -9.83 -15.06
CA GLU A 105 36.03 -8.70 -15.61
C GLU A 105 36.05 -7.56 -14.58
N ASP A 106 37.23 -7.01 -14.34
CA ASP A 106 37.46 -5.89 -13.41
C ASP A 106 36.92 -6.13 -11.98
N GLY A 107 36.86 -7.39 -11.54
CA GLY A 107 36.36 -7.78 -10.21
C GLY A 107 34.85 -7.82 -10.11
N ASP A 108 34.15 -7.81 -11.22
CA ASP A 108 32.70 -8.01 -11.32
C ASP A 108 32.38 -9.34 -12.02
N VAL A 109 31.35 -10.02 -11.55
CA VAL A 109 30.66 -11.10 -12.26
C VAL A 109 29.63 -10.45 -13.17
N ILE A 110 29.76 -10.71 -14.49
CA ILE A 110 29.01 -10.01 -15.54
C ILE A 110 28.23 -11.00 -16.39
N PHE A 111 26.97 -10.72 -16.63
CA PHE A 111 26.09 -11.52 -17.49
C PHE A 111 25.05 -10.64 -18.20
N SER A 112 24.37 -11.21 -19.19
CA SER A 112 23.41 -10.49 -20.02
C SER A 112 22.14 -10.14 -19.28
N LEU A 113 21.73 -8.85 -19.31
CA LEU A 113 20.43 -8.40 -18.83
C LEU A 113 19.29 -8.99 -19.68
N ASP A 114 19.50 -9.08 -21.01
CA ASP A 114 18.49 -9.64 -21.92
C ASP A 114 18.17 -11.08 -21.59
N ASP A 115 19.17 -11.89 -21.20
CA ASP A 115 18.94 -13.29 -20.77
C ASP A 115 18.03 -13.33 -19.52
N VAL A 116 18.25 -12.43 -18.56
CA VAL A 116 17.38 -12.36 -17.37
C VAL A 116 15.96 -11.92 -17.75
N ILE A 117 15.84 -10.93 -18.62
CA ILE A 117 14.53 -10.44 -19.09
C ILE A 117 13.80 -11.54 -19.87
N GLN A 118 14.49 -12.27 -20.72
CA GLN A 118 13.90 -13.33 -21.56
C GLN A 118 13.46 -14.54 -20.73
N HIS A 119 14.33 -15.03 -19.85
CA HIS A 119 14.10 -16.24 -19.08
C HIS A 119 13.36 -16.01 -17.77
N ARG A 120 13.27 -14.74 -17.30
CA ARG A 120 12.62 -14.30 -16.06
C ARG A 120 13.31 -14.76 -14.77
N ILE A 121 13.96 -15.90 -14.77
CA ILE A 121 14.80 -16.41 -13.68
C ILE A 121 15.96 -17.22 -14.27
N VAL A 122 17.18 -16.87 -13.86
CA VAL A 122 18.40 -17.46 -14.37
C VAL A 122 19.32 -17.91 -13.26
N PHE A 123 20.25 -18.82 -13.60
CA PHE A 123 21.21 -19.41 -12.69
C PHE A 123 22.63 -19.28 -13.25
N ILE A 124 23.55 -18.92 -12.37
CA ILE A 124 24.98 -18.78 -12.62
C ILE A 124 25.73 -19.66 -11.63
N ASP A 125 26.51 -20.61 -12.14
CA ASP A 125 27.34 -21.51 -11.33
C ASP A 125 28.72 -20.86 -11.11
N TYR A 126 28.77 -19.84 -10.25
CA TYR A 126 30.02 -19.15 -9.93
C TYR A 126 30.92 -20.04 -9.10
N GLN A 127 32.16 -20.26 -9.56
CA GLN A 127 33.16 -21.08 -8.89
C GLN A 127 33.98 -20.21 -7.93
N GLY A 128 33.62 -20.23 -6.64
CA GLY A 128 34.40 -19.56 -5.61
C GLY A 128 35.73 -20.28 -5.31
N PRO A 129 36.64 -19.64 -4.55
CA PRO A 129 37.97 -20.17 -4.28
C PRO A 129 37.98 -21.51 -3.54
N THR A 130 36.98 -21.80 -2.74
CA THR A 130 36.90 -22.99 -1.90
C THR A 130 35.74 -23.91 -2.28
N SER A 131 34.69 -23.38 -2.81
CA SER A 131 33.46 -24.11 -3.20
C SER A 131 32.62 -23.29 -4.18
N PRO A 132 31.77 -23.91 -4.99
CA PRO A 132 30.81 -23.22 -5.80
C PRO A 132 29.88 -22.36 -4.93
N ILE A 133 29.62 -21.13 -5.36
CA ILE A 133 28.62 -20.21 -4.76
C ILE A 133 27.61 -19.91 -5.85
N PRO A 134 26.51 -20.65 -5.93
CA PRO A 134 25.52 -20.45 -6.97
C PRO A 134 24.83 -19.10 -6.79
N VAL A 135 24.69 -18.38 -7.90
CA VAL A 135 24.02 -17.09 -7.97
C VAL A 135 22.79 -17.21 -8.85
N MET A 136 21.73 -16.54 -8.48
CA MET A 136 20.55 -16.38 -9.35
C MET A 136 20.24 -14.92 -9.60
N ALA A 137 19.56 -14.68 -10.72
CA ALA A 137 18.94 -13.40 -11.00
C ALA A 137 17.52 -13.64 -11.52
N TYR A 138 16.60 -12.76 -11.16
CA TYR A 138 15.23 -12.82 -11.64
C TYR A 138 14.62 -11.42 -11.80
N ILE A 139 13.55 -11.35 -12.59
CA ILE A 139 12.72 -10.14 -12.70
C ILE A 139 11.57 -10.28 -11.71
N SER A 140 11.47 -9.35 -10.78
CA SER A 140 10.36 -9.33 -9.80
C SER A 140 9.05 -8.88 -10.47
N SER A 141 7.91 -9.11 -9.80
CA SER A 141 6.61 -8.63 -10.28
C SER A 141 6.56 -7.09 -10.43
N ASN A 142 7.42 -6.37 -9.69
CA ASN A 142 7.56 -4.91 -9.79
C ASN A 142 8.50 -4.46 -10.94
N GLY A 143 8.98 -5.40 -11.77
CA GLY A 143 9.90 -5.11 -12.88
C GLY A 143 11.34 -4.85 -12.45
N LYS A 144 11.72 -5.17 -11.21
CA LYS A 144 13.09 -5.03 -10.72
C LYS A 144 13.93 -6.24 -11.08
N LEU A 145 15.19 -5.98 -11.40
CA LEU A 145 16.21 -7.01 -11.45
C LEU A 145 16.63 -7.36 -10.02
N VAL A 146 16.43 -8.58 -9.60
CA VAL A 146 16.88 -9.08 -8.30
C VAL A 146 17.98 -10.11 -8.51
N THR A 147 19.13 -9.90 -7.87
CA THR A 147 20.23 -10.85 -7.79
C THR A 147 20.33 -11.40 -6.39
N ALA A 148 20.63 -12.70 -6.25
CA ALA A 148 20.69 -13.36 -4.95
C ALA A 148 21.67 -14.53 -4.96
N ILE A 149 22.17 -14.91 -3.79
CA ILE A 149 22.84 -16.20 -3.61
C ILE A 149 21.78 -17.31 -3.68
N SER A 150 21.93 -18.22 -4.62
CA SER A 150 20.94 -19.25 -4.95
C SER A 150 21.04 -20.44 -4.00
N ILE A 151 20.85 -20.23 -2.69
CA ILE A 151 20.91 -21.28 -1.69
C ILE A 151 19.78 -21.14 -0.68
N ASN A 152 19.01 -22.22 -0.50
CA ASN A 152 18.21 -22.44 0.69
C ASN A 152 18.99 -23.40 1.61
N GLU A 153 19.56 -22.87 2.68
CA GLU A 153 20.49 -23.61 3.56
C GLU A 153 19.88 -24.84 4.23
N PRO A 154 18.66 -24.79 4.82
CA PRO A 154 18.07 -25.95 5.49
C PRO A 154 17.85 -27.15 4.57
N CYS A 155 17.52 -26.91 3.31
CA CYS A 155 17.30 -27.96 2.30
C CYS A 155 18.50 -28.21 1.43
N ASN A 156 19.56 -27.40 1.53
CA ASN A 156 20.68 -27.34 0.60
C ASN A 156 20.25 -27.28 -0.88
N GLU A 157 19.12 -26.58 -1.12
CA GLU A 157 18.54 -26.38 -2.44
C GLU A 157 19.17 -25.19 -3.12
N THR A 158 19.53 -25.34 -4.38
CA THR A 158 20.15 -24.27 -5.20
C THR A 158 19.34 -23.95 -6.46
N LYS A 159 18.30 -24.73 -6.74
CA LYS A 159 17.42 -24.51 -7.89
C LYS A 159 16.06 -24.03 -7.43
N PHE A 160 15.61 -22.98 -8.09
CA PHE A 160 14.36 -22.32 -7.78
C PHE A 160 13.54 -22.11 -9.05
N LYS A 161 12.27 -21.80 -8.87
CA LYS A 161 11.36 -21.43 -9.94
C LYS A 161 10.42 -20.32 -9.50
N ILE A 162 9.90 -19.55 -10.44
CA ILE A 162 8.82 -18.61 -10.20
C ILE A 162 7.49 -19.36 -10.29
N VAL A 163 6.62 -19.19 -9.27
CA VAL A 163 5.25 -19.71 -9.26
C VAL A 163 4.31 -18.59 -8.80
N GLY A 164 3.58 -17.98 -9.73
CA GLY A 164 2.90 -16.74 -9.42
C GLY A 164 3.92 -15.68 -8.97
N ASN A 165 3.61 -14.93 -7.92
CA ASN A 165 4.52 -13.90 -7.39
C ASN A 165 5.52 -14.45 -6.35
N ASP A 166 5.81 -15.76 -6.38
CA ASP A 166 6.65 -16.42 -5.41
C ASP A 166 7.91 -17.02 -6.05
N ILE A 167 8.98 -17.10 -5.24
CA ILE A 167 10.16 -17.92 -5.49
C ILE A 167 9.98 -19.22 -4.72
N LYS A 168 9.98 -20.33 -5.44
CA LYS A 168 9.78 -21.66 -4.88
C LYS A 168 11.02 -22.51 -5.10
N ALA A 169 11.47 -23.20 -4.05
CA ALA A 169 12.50 -24.21 -4.14
C ALA A 169 12.02 -25.40 -5.00
N GLU A 170 12.91 -25.97 -5.82
CA GLU A 170 12.53 -27.02 -6.77
C GLU A 170 12.18 -28.34 -6.08
N THR A 171 13.00 -28.77 -5.12
CA THR A 171 12.85 -30.07 -4.48
C THR A 171 12.25 -30.04 -3.09
N CYS A 172 12.35 -28.92 -2.37
CA CYS A 172 11.75 -28.78 -1.05
C CYS A 172 10.50 -27.88 -1.09
N ARG A 173 9.80 -27.77 0.07
CA ARG A 173 8.51 -27.05 0.15
C ARG A 173 8.66 -25.55 0.38
N ALA A 174 9.86 -25.03 0.38
CA ALA A 174 10.11 -23.63 0.70
C ALA A 174 9.57 -22.70 -0.39
N ILE A 175 8.80 -21.70 0.03
CA ILE A 175 8.18 -20.69 -0.84
C ILE A 175 8.28 -19.34 -0.14
N TRP A 176 8.73 -18.34 -0.87
CA TRP A 176 8.85 -16.95 -0.42
C TRP A 176 8.25 -16.00 -1.43
N ASP A 177 7.65 -14.91 -0.94
CA ASP A 177 7.28 -13.79 -1.81
C ASP A 177 8.53 -13.22 -2.51
N MET A 178 8.43 -12.98 -3.82
CA MET A 178 9.60 -12.60 -4.64
C MET A 178 10.10 -11.16 -4.42
N ASN A 179 9.32 -10.30 -3.75
CA ASN A 179 9.68 -8.91 -3.48
C ASN A 179 10.17 -8.71 -2.03
N SER A 180 9.49 -9.33 -1.06
CA SER A 180 9.78 -9.18 0.37
C SER A 180 10.70 -10.24 0.95
N MET A 181 10.84 -11.41 0.29
CA MET A 181 11.46 -12.61 0.83
C MET A 181 10.77 -13.14 2.10
N GLU A 182 9.52 -12.73 2.33
CA GLU A 182 8.71 -13.30 3.40
C GLU A 182 8.34 -14.76 3.07
N ALA A 183 8.54 -15.64 4.03
CA ALA A 183 8.26 -17.06 3.84
C ALA A 183 6.76 -17.33 3.94
N HIS A 184 6.19 -17.93 2.91
CA HIS A 184 4.82 -18.47 2.95
C HIS A 184 4.79 -19.89 3.49
N ILE A 185 5.79 -20.70 3.15
CA ILE A 185 5.89 -22.10 3.57
C ILE A 185 7.35 -22.44 3.85
N CYS A 186 7.61 -22.99 5.04
CA CYS A 186 8.91 -23.51 5.45
C CYS A 186 10.05 -22.47 5.50
N CYS A 187 11.06 -22.82 6.24
CA CYS A 187 12.42 -22.25 6.22
C CYS A 187 12.56 -20.79 6.65
N GLY A 188 11.49 -20.06 6.94
CA GLY A 188 11.52 -18.73 7.52
C GLY A 188 12.54 -17.79 6.85
N ASN A 189 13.48 -17.28 7.62
CA ASN A 189 14.51 -16.33 7.16
C ASN A 189 15.66 -16.96 6.37
N ASN A 190 15.62 -18.26 6.05
CA ASN A 190 16.64 -18.93 5.24
C ASN A 190 16.26 -18.92 3.74
N TYR A 191 15.90 -17.76 3.23
CA TYR A 191 15.65 -17.52 1.82
C TYR A 191 16.97 -17.35 1.04
N PRO A 192 16.95 -17.45 -0.30
CA PRO A 192 18.06 -17.04 -1.15
C PRO A 192 18.43 -15.58 -0.87
N ASP A 193 19.65 -15.31 -0.38
CA ASP A 193 20.06 -14.00 0.09
C ASP A 193 20.18 -12.98 -1.05
N PRO A 194 19.34 -11.93 -1.11
CA PRO A 194 19.49 -10.88 -2.10
C PRO A 194 20.81 -10.14 -1.92
N ILE A 195 21.53 -9.96 -3.04
CA ILE A 195 22.80 -9.26 -3.10
C ILE A 195 22.70 -8.06 -4.05
N PRO A 196 23.42 -6.94 -3.79
CA PRO A 196 23.38 -5.78 -4.65
C PRO A 196 24.01 -6.05 -6.01
N SER A 197 23.39 -5.51 -7.05
CA SER A 197 23.90 -5.49 -8.42
C SER A 197 23.68 -4.15 -9.10
N LYS A 198 24.32 -3.95 -10.24
CA LYS A 198 24.17 -2.78 -11.11
C LYS A 198 23.82 -3.24 -12.51
N VAL A 199 23.19 -2.35 -13.27
CA VAL A 199 23.00 -2.51 -14.71
C VAL A 199 23.79 -1.41 -15.42
N GLU A 200 24.65 -1.82 -16.35
CA GLU A 200 25.43 -0.93 -17.20
C GLU A 200 25.24 -1.34 -18.66
N GLY A 201 24.46 -0.54 -19.41
CA GLY A 201 24.01 -0.94 -20.75
C GLY A 201 23.14 -2.23 -20.68
N ASP A 202 23.55 -3.26 -21.41
CA ASP A 202 22.85 -4.55 -21.48
C ASP A 202 23.47 -5.59 -20.52
N GLU A 203 24.29 -5.14 -19.56
CA GLU A 203 25.01 -6.01 -18.65
C GLU A 203 24.54 -5.85 -17.21
N VAL A 204 24.40 -6.96 -16.54
CA VAL A 204 24.25 -7.05 -15.09
C VAL A 204 25.63 -7.27 -14.49
N ARG A 205 26.01 -6.46 -13.49
CA ARG A 205 27.28 -6.50 -12.81
C ARG A 205 27.10 -6.72 -11.31
N ILE A 206 27.74 -7.73 -10.77
CA ILE A 206 27.77 -8.05 -9.35
C ILE A 206 29.22 -7.99 -8.89
N PRO A 207 29.59 -7.12 -7.92
CA PRO A 207 30.94 -7.15 -7.38
C PRO A 207 31.29 -8.54 -6.84
N GLU A 208 32.36 -9.15 -7.34
CA GLU A 208 32.82 -10.48 -6.93
C GLU A 208 33.04 -10.56 -5.41
N THR A 209 33.51 -9.46 -4.83
CA THR A 209 33.67 -9.32 -3.38
C THR A 209 32.36 -9.50 -2.60
N THR A 210 31.23 -9.14 -3.18
CA THR A 210 29.91 -9.33 -2.55
C THR A 210 29.55 -10.81 -2.50
N ILE A 211 29.82 -11.55 -3.57
CA ILE A 211 29.57 -13.00 -3.63
C ILE A 211 30.51 -13.72 -2.65
N LEU A 212 31.80 -13.36 -2.65
CA LEU A 212 32.81 -13.99 -1.79
C LEU A 212 32.65 -13.66 -0.31
N ALA A 213 32.03 -12.52 0.03
CA ALA A 213 31.73 -12.17 1.42
C ALA A 213 30.56 -12.96 2.02
N TRP A 214 29.77 -13.64 1.17
CA TRP A 214 28.65 -14.44 1.66
C TRP A 214 29.15 -15.67 2.44
N ASN A 215 28.51 -15.92 3.56
CA ASN A 215 28.78 -17.08 4.40
C ASN A 215 27.46 -17.76 4.76
N ARG A 216 27.47 -19.07 4.83
CA ARG A 216 26.32 -19.83 5.31
C ARG A 216 25.96 -19.41 6.73
N ARG A 217 24.66 -19.34 7.00
CA ARG A 217 24.09 -19.01 8.33
C ARG A 217 23.93 -20.24 9.19
N LEU A 218 23.93 -21.46 8.60
CA LEU A 218 23.76 -22.76 9.25
C LEU A 218 25.00 -23.63 9.10
#